data_c2e2f9f7f5dcf242b40044fc1a618d79
#
_entry.id   c2e2f9f7f5dcf242b40044fc1a618d79
#
_cell.length_a   1.000
_cell.length_b   1.000
_cell.length_c   1.000
_cell.angle_alpha   90.00
_cell.angle_beta   90.00
_cell.angle_gamma   90.00
#
_symmetry.space_group_name_H-M   'P 1'
#
loop_
_entity.id
_entity.type
_entity.pdbx_description
1 polymer ?
#
loop_
_entity_poly.entity_id
_entity_poly.type
_entity_poly.pdbx_seq_one_letter_code
_entity_poly.pdbx_strand_id
1 'polypeptide(L)'
;MTPHLVFSHGNSFPASTYRLLHDEWRARGWQVHAIDKFGHDPAYPVSDNWPHLVQQLQDFTQSIAAQHDTQVYLVGHSLGGFLSALAGVRIPHLVRGVLLLDSPLIGGWRAQLLRWAKRSGRIHAYSPGAISQRRRVLWDSEDDAMAHFLDKGKFARWHPEVLRDYVAHGTHAIGEGGQRALSFDRDIETAIYNHLPHVMPHLLGSGPLPFPVGFIGG
;
A
#
# COMPACT_ATOMS: atom_id res chain seq x y z
N MET A 1 -8.46 -21.06 -17.23
CA MET A 1 -7.52 -19.92 -17.30
C MET A 1 -6.98 -19.67 -15.90
N THR A 2 -5.68 -19.45 -15.79
CA THR A 2 -5.04 -19.12 -14.52
C THR A 2 -5.47 -17.71 -14.10
N PRO A 3 -5.98 -17.48 -12.87
CA PRO A 3 -6.38 -16.16 -12.44
C PRO A 3 -5.16 -15.29 -12.12
N HIS A 4 -5.20 -14.02 -12.52
CA HIS A 4 -4.18 -13.04 -12.26
C HIS A 4 -4.64 -12.04 -11.19
N LEU A 5 -3.73 -11.73 -10.25
CA LEU A 5 -3.96 -10.83 -9.14
C LEU A 5 -2.86 -9.77 -9.13
N VAL A 6 -3.26 -8.50 -9.08
CA VAL A 6 -2.36 -7.36 -8.84
C VAL A 6 -2.52 -6.93 -7.40
N PHE A 7 -1.45 -7.11 -6.61
CA PHE A 7 -1.41 -6.76 -5.21
C PHE A 7 -0.82 -5.36 -5.00
N SER A 8 -1.46 -4.58 -4.15
CA SER A 8 -1.03 -3.24 -3.73
C SER A 8 -0.80 -3.22 -2.23
N HIS A 9 0.41 -2.88 -1.83
CA HIS A 9 0.88 -2.92 -0.44
C HIS A 9 0.33 -1.78 0.43
N GLY A 10 0.44 -1.93 1.75
CA GLY A 10 0.18 -0.86 2.73
C GLY A 10 1.32 0.16 2.78
N ASN A 11 1.02 1.39 3.20
CA ASN A 11 2.05 2.43 3.34
C ASN A 11 3.16 1.96 4.29
N SER A 12 4.40 2.15 3.90
CA SER A 12 5.62 1.72 4.60
C SER A 12 5.95 0.21 4.60
N PHE A 13 5.20 -0.60 3.85
CA PHE A 13 5.42 -2.03 3.73
C PHE A 13 5.66 -2.39 2.26
N PRO A 14 6.92 -2.49 1.78
CA PRO A 14 7.19 -2.97 0.43
C PRO A 14 6.44 -4.26 0.11
N ALA A 15 6.01 -4.47 -1.13
CA ALA A 15 5.24 -5.66 -1.50
C ALA A 15 5.99 -6.97 -1.22
N SER A 16 7.31 -6.93 -1.27
CA SER A 16 8.20 -8.04 -0.90
C SER A 16 8.02 -8.50 0.57
N THR A 17 7.54 -7.64 1.46
CA THR A 17 7.24 -8.01 2.86
C THR A 17 5.99 -8.88 3.02
N TYR A 18 5.21 -9.06 1.95
CA TYR A 18 4.00 -9.90 1.94
C TYR A 18 4.24 -11.29 1.35
N ARG A 19 5.50 -11.77 1.37
CA ARG A 19 5.91 -13.04 0.77
C ARG A 19 4.98 -14.20 1.13
N LEU A 20 4.68 -14.39 2.41
CA LEU A 20 3.81 -15.50 2.86
C LEU A 20 2.42 -15.44 2.21
N LEU A 21 1.84 -14.25 2.10
CA LEU A 21 0.53 -14.08 1.48
C LEU A 21 0.60 -14.34 -0.04
N HIS A 22 1.65 -13.87 -0.69
CA HIS A 22 1.88 -14.11 -2.12
C HIS A 22 2.11 -15.59 -2.41
N ASP A 23 2.88 -16.30 -1.58
CA ASP A 23 3.18 -17.70 -1.76
C ASP A 23 1.93 -18.57 -1.54
N GLU A 24 1.09 -18.22 -0.57
CA GLU A 24 -0.20 -18.87 -0.35
C GLU A 24 -1.15 -18.73 -1.55
N TRP A 25 -1.20 -17.55 -2.18
CA TRP A 25 -1.98 -17.36 -3.39
C TRP A 25 -1.40 -18.12 -4.58
N ARG A 26 -0.07 -18.12 -4.75
CA ARG A 26 0.60 -18.89 -5.80
C ARG A 26 0.37 -20.39 -5.64
N ALA A 27 0.43 -20.91 -4.40
CA ALA A 27 0.13 -22.31 -4.10
C ALA A 27 -1.31 -22.71 -4.47
N ARG A 28 -2.23 -21.75 -4.49
CA ARG A 28 -3.62 -21.93 -4.95
C ARG A 28 -3.81 -21.68 -6.44
N GLY A 29 -2.75 -21.56 -7.20
CA GLY A 29 -2.78 -21.41 -8.65
C GLY A 29 -2.97 -19.99 -9.17
N TRP A 30 -2.79 -18.94 -8.34
CA TRP A 30 -2.85 -17.55 -8.77
C TRP A 30 -1.50 -17.07 -9.30
N GLN A 31 -1.52 -16.23 -10.34
CA GLN A 31 -0.37 -15.41 -10.72
C GLN A 31 -0.44 -14.09 -9.94
N VAL A 32 0.59 -13.85 -9.13
CA VAL A 32 0.63 -12.66 -8.24
C VAL A 32 1.65 -11.66 -8.77
N HIS A 33 1.18 -10.46 -9.07
CA HIS A 33 1.95 -9.33 -9.56
C HIS A 33 1.88 -8.21 -8.53
N ALA A 34 2.96 -7.45 -8.33
CA ALA A 34 2.97 -6.34 -7.39
C ALA A 34 3.99 -5.27 -7.79
N ILE A 35 3.65 -4.00 -7.54
CA ILE A 35 4.62 -2.91 -7.47
C ILE A 35 5.24 -2.95 -6.08
N ASP A 36 6.57 -3.02 -6.00
CA ASP A 36 7.24 -3.19 -4.70
C ASP A 36 7.06 -1.98 -3.79
N LYS A 37 7.16 -0.75 -4.32
CA LYS A 37 7.02 0.48 -3.51
C LYS A 37 6.30 1.58 -4.29
N PHE A 38 5.07 1.90 -3.90
CA PHE A 38 4.38 3.09 -4.42
C PHE A 38 5.06 4.37 -3.96
N GLY A 39 5.06 5.38 -4.83
CA GLY A 39 5.60 6.72 -4.53
C GLY A 39 7.12 6.86 -4.64
N HIS A 40 7.85 5.76 -4.94
CA HIS A 40 9.31 5.77 -5.10
C HIS A 40 9.75 5.96 -6.55
N ASP A 41 8.85 5.85 -7.51
CA ASP A 41 9.12 6.13 -8.91
C ASP A 41 8.89 7.64 -9.17
N PRO A 42 9.92 8.37 -9.63
CA PRO A 42 9.78 9.81 -9.94
C PRO A 42 8.72 10.15 -10.98
N ALA A 43 8.34 9.19 -11.85
CA ALA A 43 7.27 9.36 -12.81
C ALA A 43 5.87 9.44 -12.15
N TYR A 44 5.76 8.94 -10.91
CA TYR A 44 4.49 8.90 -10.16
C TYR A 44 4.65 9.51 -8.76
N PRO A 45 4.91 10.84 -8.65
CA PRO A 45 5.16 11.50 -7.39
C PRO A 45 3.94 11.47 -6.47
N VAL A 46 4.18 11.50 -5.15
CA VAL A 46 3.11 11.63 -4.17
C VAL A 46 2.53 13.04 -4.22
N SER A 47 1.24 13.14 -4.47
CA SER A 47 0.50 14.41 -4.53
C SER A 47 -0.89 14.28 -3.92
N ASP A 48 -1.58 15.40 -3.69
CA ASP A 48 -2.86 15.42 -2.99
C ASP A 48 -3.91 14.53 -3.65
N ASN A 49 -4.57 13.70 -2.83
CA ASN A 49 -5.52 12.66 -3.26
C ASN A 49 -4.92 11.55 -4.14
N TRP A 50 -3.61 11.42 -4.24
CA TRP A 50 -2.84 10.33 -4.87
C TRP A 50 -3.10 10.07 -6.36
N PRO A 51 -3.35 11.06 -7.23
CA PRO A 51 -3.69 10.81 -8.63
C PRO A 51 -2.60 10.05 -9.39
N HIS A 52 -1.31 10.32 -9.08
CA HIS A 52 -0.18 9.67 -9.74
C HIS A 52 0.06 8.24 -9.22
N LEU A 53 -0.17 7.96 -7.93
CA LEU A 53 -0.10 6.59 -7.40
C LEU A 53 -1.22 5.73 -8.00
N VAL A 54 -2.41 6.30 -8.17
CA VAL A 54 -3.51 5.63 -8.88
C VAL A 54 -3.13 5.37 -10.33
N GLN A 55 -2.50 6.34 -11.01
CA GLN A 55 -2.02 6.18 -12.38
C GLN A 55 -0.96 5.08 -12.47
N GLN A 56 0.00 5.03 -11.55
CA GLN A 56 1.01 3.97 -11.48
C GLN A 56 0.38 2.58 -11.42
N LEU A 57 -0.65 2.40 -10.57
CA LEU A 57 -1.36 1.13 -10.48
C LEU A 57 -2.15 0.82 -11.76
N GLN A 58 -2.76 1.85 -12.41
CA GLN A 58 -3.45 1.65 -13.67
C GLN A 58 -2.50 1.18 -14.76
N ASP A 59 -1.37 1.86 -14.97
CA ASP A 59 -0.39 1.54 -16.01
C ASP A 59 0.18 0.14 -15.80
N PHE A 60 0.50 -0.20 -14.56
CA PHE A 60 0.95 -1.56 -14.20
C PHE A 60 -0.13 -2.60 -14.48
N THR A 61 -1.38 -2.34 -14.09
CA THR A 61 -2.51 -3.26 -14.32
C THR A 61 -2.76 -3.47 -15.82
N GLN A 62 -2.70 -2.39 -16.62
CA GLN A 62 -2.84 -2.45 -18.06
C GLN A 62 -1.73 -3.29 -18.70
N SER A 63 -0.48 -3.14 -18.24
CA SER A 63 0.64 -3.92 -18.75
C SER A 63 0.46 -5.42 -18.48
N ILE A 64 0.02 -5.80 -17.27
CA ILE A 64 -0.24 -7.20 -16.90
C ILE A 64 -1.42 -7.76 -17.72
N ALA A 65 -2.51 -7.01 -17.82
CA ALA A 65 -3.68 -7.43 -18.58
C ALA A 65 -3.36 -7.65 -20.07
N ALA A 66 -2.58 -6.74 -20.67
CA ALA A 66 -2.14 -6.86 -22.07
C ALA A 66 -1.16 -8.01 -22.29
N GLN A 67 -0.20 -8.21 -21.37
CA GLN A 67 0.79 -9.29 -21.47
C GLN A 67 0.14 -10.68 -21.43
N HIS A 68 -0.95 -10.84 -20.69
CA HIS A 68 -1.59 -12.13 -20.44
C HIS A 68 -2.97 -12.28 -21.13
N ASP A 69 -3.39 -11.28 -21.89
CA ASP A 69 -4.72 -11.20 -22.53
C ASP A 69 -5.86 -11.58 -21.58
N THR A 70 -5.89 -10.93 -20.40
CA THR A 70 -6.83 -11.29 -19.32
C THR A 70 -7.25 -10.11 -18.47
N GLN A 71 -8.42 -10.21 -17.86
CA GLN A 71 -8.81 -9.35 -16.76
C GLN A 71 -8.14 -9.82 -15.47
N VAL A 72 -7.85 -8.88 -14.54
CA VAL A 72 -7.19 -9.14 -13.28
C VAL A 72 -8.09 -8.86 -12.06
N TYR A 73 -7.74 -9.43 -10.93
CA TYR A 73 -8.25 -9.01 -9.64
C TYR A 73 -7.29 -8.00 -9.01
N LEU A 74 -7.82 -6.92 -8.43
CA LEU A 74 -7.04 -5.97 -7.64
C LEU A 74 -7.20 -6.30 -6.15
N VAL A 75 -6.10 -6.50 -5.46
CA VAL A 75 -6.11 -6.75 -4.02
C VAL A 75 -5.22 -5.74 -3.34
N GLY A 76 -5.73 -5.03 -2.35
CA GLY A 76 -4.94 -3.99 -1.72
C GLY A 76 -5.09 -3.94 -0.21
N HIS A 77 -3.96 -3.78 0.48
CA HIS A 77 -3.92 -3.57 1.91
C HIS A 77 -3.78 -2.08 2.24
N SER A 78 -4.61 -1.56 3.14
CA SER A 78 -4.54 -0.17 3.62
C SER A 78 -4.45 0.84 2.44
N LEU A 79 -3.33 1.56 2.25
CA LEU A 79 -3.04 2.40 1.07
C LEU A 79 -3.42 1.69 -0.24
N GLY A 80 -2.96 0.45 -0.40
CA GLY A 80 -3.17 -0.33 -1.61
C GLY A 80 -4.64 -0.60 -1.91
N GLY A 81 -5.49 -0.73 -0.89
CA GLY A 81 -6.93 -0.89 -1.08
C GLY A 81 -7.60 0.38 -1.62
N PHE A 82 -7.19 1.56 -1.15
CA PHE A 82 -7.63 2.82 -1.73
C PHE A 82 -7.21 2.93 -3.20
N LEU A 83 -5.94 2.60 -3.50
CA LEU A 83 -5.43 2.64 -4.88
C LEU A 83 -6.17 1.64 -5.77
N SER A 84 -6.42 0.42 -5.28
CA SER A 84 -7.16 -0.62 -6.00
C SER A 84 -8.59 -0.20 -6.34
N ALA A 85 -9.30 0.39 -5.38
CA ALA A 85 -10.66 0.91 -5.62
C ALA A 85 -10.65 2.04 -6.65
N LEU A 86 -9.73 3.01 -6.51
CA LEU A 86 -9.63 4.16 -7.39
C LEU A 86 -9.17 3.80 -8.81
N ALA A 87 -8.19 2.91 -8.93
CA ALA A 87 -7.73 2.42 -10.24
C ALA A 87 -8.83 1.59 -10.91
N GLY A 88 -9.49 0.70 -10.15
CA GLY A 88 -10.55 -0.16 -10.69
C GLY A 88 -11.66 0.63 -11.38
N VAL A 89 -12.16 1.72 -10.79
CA VAL A 89 -13.22 2.53 -11.40
C VAL A 89 -12.78 3.27 -12.67
N ARG A 90 -11.48 3.46 -12.87
CA ARG A 90 -10.93 4.11 -14.07
C ARG A 90 -10.69 3.14 -15.23
N ILE A 91 -10.42 1.86 -14.92
CA ILE A 91 -10.17 0.79 -15.90
C ILE A 91 -11.09 -0.42 -15.68
N PRO A 92 -12.42 -0.24 -15.54
CA PRO A 92 -13.33 -1.30 -15.12
C PRO A 92 -13.37 -2.49 -16.09
N HIS A 93 -13.07 -2.28 -17.36
CA HIS A 93 -13.03 -3.33 -18.38
C HIS A 93 -11.87 -4.32 -18.18
N LEU A 94 -10.85 -3.97 -17.37
CA LEU A 94 -9.72 -4.84 -17.06
C LEU A 94 -9.84 -5.51 -15.69
N VAL A 95 -10.84 -5.14 -14.88
CA VAL A 95 -10.95 -5.55 -13.47
C VAL A 95 -12.11 -6.54 -13.29
N ARG A 96 -11.79 -7.74 -12.81
CA ARG A 96 -12.77 -8.78 -12.44
C ARG A 96 -13.39 -8.56 -11.06
N GLY A 97 -12.66 -7.93 -10.16
CA GLY A 97 -13.09 -7.67 -8.80
C GLY A 97 -12.00 -6.98 -7.99
N VAL A 98 -12.39 -6.39 -6.87
CA VAL A 98 -11.48 -5.70 -5.93
C VAL A 98 -11.65 -6.29 -4.55
N LEU A 99 -10.53 -6.61 -3.87
CA LEU A 99 -10.52 -7.04 -2.48
C LEU A 99 -9.74 -6.01 -1.65
N LEU A 100 -10.40 -5.48 -0.64
CA LEU A 100 -9.87 -4.50 0.30
C LEU A 100 -9.47 -5.23 1.59
N LEU A 101 -8.18 -5.18 1.95
CA LEU A 101 -7.64 -5.76 3.18
C LEU A 101 -7.38 -4.62 4.15
N ASP A 102 -8.14 -4.53 5.22
CA ASP A 102 -8.05 -3.49 6.25
C ASP A 102 -7.91 -2.06 5.67
N SER A 103 -8.75 -1.76 4.68
CA SER A 103 -8.76 -0.49 3.94
C SER A 103 -10.11 0.21 4.08
N PRO A 104 -10.39 0.85 5.21
CA PRO A 104 -11.65 1.57 5.41
C PRO A 104 -11.67 2.81 4.51
N LEU A 105 -12.49 2.79 3.46
CA LEU A 105 -12.65 3.93 2.55
C LEU A 105 -13.22 5.14 3.31
N ILE A 106 -12.54 6.28 3.19
CA ILE A 106 -12.92 7.50 3.92
C ILE A 106 -14.04 8.23 3.18
N GLY A 107 -15.20 8.37 3.84
CA GLY A 107 -16.35 9.06 3.29
C GLY A 107 -17.08 9.94 4.33
N GLY A 108 -18.15 10.60 3.92
CA GLY A 108 -19.02 11.40 4.78
C GLY A 108 -18.28 12.52 5.53
N TRP A 109 -18.62 12.73 6.80
CA TRP A 109 -18.05 13.79 7.64
C TRP A 109 -16.53 13.63 7.88
N ARG A 110 -16.01 12.40 7.87
CA ARG A 110 -14.58 12.13 8.02
C ARG A 110 -13.76 12.68 6.84
N ALA A 111 -14.27 12.56 5.62
CA ALA A 111 -13.67 13.14 4.43
C ALA A 111 -13.68 14.68 4.50
N GLN A 112 -14.75 15.28 5.02
CA GLN A 112 -14.87 16.73 5.23
C GLN A 112 -13.86 17.23 6.27
N LEU A 113 -13.72 16.52 7.39
CA LEU A 113 -12.74 16.84 8.43
C LEU A 113 -11.30 16.75 7.88
N LEU A 114 -10.99 15.71 7.11
CA LEU A 114 -9.69 15.54 6.46
C LEU A 114 -9.41 16.70 5.49
N ARG A 115 -10.39 17.08 4.68
CA ARG A 115 -10.29 18.25 3.78
C ARG A 115 -10.01 19.55 4.54
N TRP A 116 -10.71 19.76 5.64
CA TRP A 116 -10.50 20.94 6.49
C TRP A 116 -9.10 20.94 7.12
N ALA A 117 -8.64 19.79 7.66
CA ALA A 117 -7.31 19.64 8.25
C ALA A 117 -6.19 19.97 7.23
N LYS A 118 -6.35 19.54 5.98
CA LYS A 118 -5.42 19.88 4.90
C LYS A 118 -5.40 21.38 4.60
N ARG A 119 -6.58 21.97 4.41
CA ARG A 119 -6.71 23.40 4.08
C ARG A 119 -6.20 24.34 5.19
N SER A 120 -6.35 23.92 6.44
CA SER A 120 -5.89 24.69 7.61
C SER A 120 -4.41 24.43 7.96
N GLY A 121 -3.69 23.60 7.20
CA GLY A 121 -2.31 23.22 7.50
C GLY A 121 -2.16 22.30 8.72
N ARG A 122 -3.28 21.82 9.29
CA ARG A 122 -3.29 21.00 10.52
C ARG A 122 -3.25 19.51 10.25
N ILE A 123 -3.01 19.10 9.01
CA ILE A 123 -2.99 17.67 8.63
C ILE A 123 -2.06 16.84 9.52
N HIS A 124 -0.92 17.38 9.91
CA HIS A 124 0.06 16.71 10.78
C HIS A 124 -0.50 16.33 12.17
N ALA A 125 -1.53 17.03 12.67
CA ALA A 125 -2.18 16.70 13.94
C ALA A 125 -3.18 15.54 13.81
N TYR A 126 -3.67 15.26 12.60
CA TYR A 126 -4.73 14.29 12.35
C TYR A 126 -4.28 13.10 11.50
N SER A 127 -3.10 13.16 10.88
CA SER A 127 -2.53 12.06 10.09
C SER A 127 -1.43 11.32 10.85
N PRO A 128 -1.19 10.04 10.57
CA PRO A 128 -0.04 9.30 11.09
C PRO A 128 1.32 9.84 10.61
N GLY A 129 1.33 10.84 9.71
CA GLY A 129 2.55 11.43 9.15
C GLY A 129 3.53 11.97 10.19
N ALA A 130 3.03 12.55 11.30
CA ALA A 130 3.90 13.02 12.39
C ALA A 130 4.61 11.86 13.12
N ILE A 131 4.02 10.66 13.12
CA ILE A 131 4.63 9.45 13.68
C ILE A 131 5.68 8.91 12.72
N SER A 132 5.37 8.86 11.41
CA SER A 132 6.31 8.38 10.41
C SER A 132 7.59 9.23 10.34
N GLN A 133 7.48 10.55 10.49
CA GLN A 133 8.64 11.45 10.51
C GLN A 133 9.65 11.15 11.63
N ARG A 134 9.21 10.57 12.74
CA ARG A 134 10.06 10.23 13.89
C ARG A 134 10.56 8.80 13.86
N ARG A 135 10.25 8.07 12.81
CA ARG A 135 10.60 6.67 12.67
C ARG A 135 12.11 6.51 12.58
N ARG A 136 12.66 5.53 13.30
CA ARG A 136 14.04 5.09 13.15
C ARG A 136 14.22 4.53 11.73
N VAL A 137 15.31 4.91 11.08
CA VAL A 137 15.62 4.54 9.68
C VAL A 137 16.94 3.78 9.54
N LEU A 138 17.74 3.67 10.61
CA LEU A 138 19.04 3.02 10.60
C LEU A 138 19.18 2.09 11.81
N TRP A 139 19.81 0.94 11.58
CA TRP A 139 20.13 -0.07 12.59
C TRP A 139 21.55 -0.57 12.39
N ASP A 140 22.21 -0.96 13.47
CA ASP A 140 23.62 -1.43 13.43
C ASP A 140 23.74 -2.83 12.84
N SER A 141 22.65 -3.62 12.87
CA SER A 141 22.59 -4.98 12.31
C SER A 141 21.13 -5.37 12.00
N GLU A 142 20.96 -6.52 11.37
CA GLU A 142 19.64 -7.15 11.18
C GLU A 142 19.01 -7.54 12.52
N ASP A 143 19.81 -8.04 13.47
CA ASP A 143 19.36 -8.39 14.83
C ASP A 143 18.89 -7.15 15.59
N ASP A 144 19.59 -5.99 15.47
CA ASP A 144 19.15 -4.72 16.06
C ASP A 144 17.83 -4.25 15.45
N ALA A 145 17.67 -4.39 14.15
CA ALA A 145 16.39 -4.11 13.49
C ALA A 145 15.27 -5.04 13.99
N MET A 146 15.55 -6.34 14.12
CA MET A 146 14.60 -7.32 14.63
C MET A 146 14.18 -7.00 16.07
N ALA A 147 15.14 -6.75 16.95
CA ALA A 147 14.90 -6.38 18.35
C ALA A 147 14.06 -5.10 18.46
N HIS A 148 14.40 -4.08 17.65
CA HIS A 148 13.65 -2.83 17.58
C HIS A 148 12.18 -3.02 17.20
N PHE A 149 11.88 -3.90 16.25
CA PHE A 149 10.48 -4.14 15.85
C PHE A 149 9.76 -5.04 16.87
N LEU A 150 10.42 -6.03 17.46
CA LEU A 150 9.84 -6.86 18.53
C LEU A 150 9.45 -6.06 19.76
N ASP A 151 10.20 -5.02 20.10
CA ASP A 151 9.87 -4.12 21.23
C ASP A 151 8.58 -3.29 20.98
N LYS A 152 8.12 -3.20 19.74
CA LYS A 152 6.89 -2.49 19.41
C LYS A 152 5.69 -3.44 19.47
N GLY A 153 4.81 -3.25 20.42
CA GLY A 153 3.67 -4.12 20.73
C GLY A 153 2.75 -4.47 19.54
N LYS A 154 2.74 -3.67 18.48
CA LYS A 154 2.01 -4.00 17.23
C LYS A 154 2.72 -5.13 16.47
N PHE A 155 4.04 -5.03 16.30
CA PHE A 155 4.85 -6.01 15.58
C PHE A 155 5.05 -7.30 16.39
N ALA A 156 5.12 -7.21 17.71
CA ALA A 156 5.24 -8.37 18.58
C ALA A 156 4.08 -9.37 18.48
N ARG A 157 2.93 -8.92 17.95
CA ARG A 157 1.75 -9.78 17.72
C ARG A 157 1.70 -10.43 16.33
N TRP A 158 2.64 -10.07 15.47
CA TRP A 158 2.69 -10.64 14.13
C TRP A 158 3.21 -12.08 14.16
N HIS A 159 2.81 -12.84 13.15
CA HIS A 159 3.43 -14.15 12.92
C HIS A 159 4.95 -13.99 12.75
N PRO A 160 5.79 -14.82 13.41
CA PRO A 160 7.24 -14.64 13.40
C PRO A 160 7.87 -14.56 12.00
N GLU A 161 7.33 -15.32 11.02
CA GLU A 161 7.82 -15.26 9.64
C GLU A 161 7.46 -13.95 8.95
N VAL A 162 6.27 -13.38 9.19
CA VAL A 162 5.89 -12.07 8.66
C VAL A 162 6.83 -10.98 9.19
N LEU A 163 7.21 -11.06 10.46
CA LEU A 163 8.15 -10.11 11.02
C LEU A 163 9.56 -10.29 10.43
N ARG A 164 10.01 -11.53 10.23
CA ARG A 164 11.27 -11.80 9.54
C ARG A 164 11.27 -11.23 8.11
N ASP A 165 10.21 -11.46 7.34
CA ASP A 165 10.06 -10.90 5.99
C ASP A 165 10.07 -9.37 6.02
N TYR A 166 9.43 -8.76 7.04
CA TYR A 166 9.44 -7.32 7.19
C TYR A 166 10.83 -6.77 7.50
N VAL A 167 11.62 -7.42 8.33
CA VAL A 167 13.01 -7.01 8.59
C VAL A 167 13.87 -7.24 7.36
N ALA A 168 13.75 -8.38 6.70
CA ALA A 168 14.56 -8.74 5.53
C ALA A 168 14.33 -7.80 4.33
N HIS A 169 13.08 -7.46 4.04
CA HIS A 169 12.69 -6.70 2.84
C HIS A 169 12.29 -5.25 3.14
N GLY A 170 11.75 -4.98 4.32
CA GLY A 170 11.44 -3.62 4.79
C GLY A 170 12.67 -2.84 5.23
N THR A 171 13.82 -3.51 5.36
CA THR A 171 15.15 -2.91 5.50
C THR A 171 16.10 -3.48 4.45
N HIS A 172 17.22 -2.81 4.19
CA HIS A 172 18.28 -3.30 3.30
C HIS A 172 19.65 -3.05 3.91
N ALA A 173 20.64 -3.86 3.52
CA ALA A 173 22.01 -3.68 3.97
C ALA A 173 22.63 -2.41 3.39
N ILE A 174 23.43 -1.71 4.19
CA ILE A 174 24.23 -0.56 3.78
C ILE A 174 25.68 -0.76 4.22
N GLY A 175 26.62 -0.39 3.32
CA GLY A 175 28.05 -0.57 3.58
C GLY A 175 28.45 -2.05 3.75
N GLU A 176 29.68 -2.26 4.26
CA GLU A 176 30.24 -3.59 4.47
C GLU A 176 30.08 -4.10 5.92
N GLY A 177 29.60 -3.25 6.82
CA GLY A 177 29.53 -3.49 8.28
C GLY A 177 28.25 -4.20 8.78
N GLY A 178 27.37 -4.65 7.88
CA GLY A 178 26.12 -5.33 8.27
C GLY A 178 25.02 -4.37 8.76
N GLN A 179 25.23 -3.07 8.69
CA GLN A 179 24.22 -2.07 9.01
C GLN A 179 23.01 -2.15 8.07
N ARG A 180 21.85 -1.77 8.58
CA ARG A 180 20.58 -1.79 7.83
C ARG A 180 19.95 -0.41 7.77
N ALA A 181 19.37 -0.07 6.62
CA ALA A 181 18.53 1.10 6.44
C ALA A 181 17.10 0.71 6.09
N LEU A 182 16.15 1.61 6.39
CA LEU A 182 14.74 1.42 6.01
C LEU A 182 14.61 1.43 4.48
N SER A 183 13.96 0.41 3.91
CA SER A 183 13.77 0.28 2.45
C SER A 183 12.71 1.22 1.91
N PHE A 184 11.67 1.52 2.70
CA PHE A 184 10.65 2.49 2.33
C PHE A 184 11.07 3.88 2.83
N ASP A 185 11.22 4.82 1.92
CA ASP A 185 11.62 6.18 2.28
C ASP A 185 10.62 6.81 3.26
N ARG A 186 11.13 7.32 4.39
CA ARG A 186 10.34 7.90 5.48
C ARG A 186 9.59 9.16 5.05
N ASP A 187 10.19 9.98 4.19
CA ASP A 187 9.58 11.23 3.75
C ASP A 187 8.47 10.94 2.73
N ILE A 188 8.63 9.90 1.89
CA ILE A 188 7.57 9.39 1.02
C ILE A 188 6.43 8.79 1.85
N GLU A 189 6.73 7.97 2.88
CA GLU A 189 5.73 7.46 3.81
C GLU A 189 4.90 8.59 4.42
N THR A 190 5.58 9.63 4.90
CA THR A 190 4.96 10.81 5.51
C THR A 190 4.11 11.58 4.50
N ALA A 191 4.62 11.78 3.29
CA ALA A 191 3.89 12.45 2.22
C ALA A 191 2.60 11.69 1.86
N ILE A 192 2.65 10.36 1.76
CA ILE A 192 1.46 9.53 1.50
C ILE A 192 0.40 9.77 2.59
N TYR A 193 0.74 9.76 3.87
CA TYR A 193 -0.20 10.05 4.95
C TYR A 193 -0.78 11.47 4.90
N ASN A 194 0.04 12.46 4.60
CA ASN A 194 -0.40 13.86 4.56
C ASN A 194 -1.29 14.18 3.34
N HIS A 195 -1.21 13.36 2.28
CA HIS A 195 -1.98 13.51 1.05
C HIS A 195 -3.13 12.52 0.88
N LEU A 196 -3.58 11.88 1.99
CA LEU A 196 -4.74 10.96 2.00
C LEU A 196 -5.92 11.49 1.19
N PRO A 197 -6.58 10.67 0.36
CA PRO A 197 -7.73 11.08 -0.41
C PRO A 197 -8.90 11.51 0.48
N HIS A 198 -9.36 12.75 0.32
CA HIS A 198 -10.55 13.28 0.99
C HIS A 198 -11.76 13.40 0.05
N VAL A 199 -11.56 13.04 -1.22
CA VAL A 199 -12.57 13.11 -2.27
C VAL A 199 -13.02 11.72 -2.75
N MET A 200 -12.78 10.69 -1.95
CA MET A 200 -13.10 9.30 -2.26
C MET A 200 -14.53 9.08 -2.78
N PRO A 201 -15.59 9.59 -2.11
CA PRO A 201 -16.96 9.40 -2.61
C PRO A 201 -17.17 9.99 -4.01
N HIS A 202 -16.52 11.10 -4.30
CA HIS A 202 -16.60 11.74 -5.63
C HIS A 202 -15.81 10.93 -6.69
N LEU A 203 -14.64 10.42 -6.32
CA LEU A 203 -13.78 9.66 -7.22
C LEU A 203 -14.32 8.27 -7.54
N LEU A 204 -15.05 7.66 -6.60
CA LEU A 204 -15.70 6.35 -6.80
C LEU A 204 -17.04 6.47 -7.56
N GLY A 205 -17.59 7.67 -7.66
CA GLY A 205 -18.90 7.91 -8.24
C GLY A 205 -20.06 7.65 -7.29
N SER A 206 -21.29 7.90 -7.76
CA SER A 206 -22.53 7.79 -6.97
C SER A 206 -23.34 6.51 -7.25
N GLY A 207 -22.92 5.73 -8.24
CA GLY A 207 -23.58 4.48 -8.63
C GLY A 207 -22.94 3.22 -8.03
N PRO A 208 -23.49 2.04 -8.32
CA PRO A 208 -22.84 0.78 -7.98
C PRO A 208 -21.51 0.68 -8.72
N LEU A 209 -20.51 0.08 -8.05
CA LEU A 209 -19.23 -0.17 -8.68
C LEU A 209 -19.38 -1.19 -9.82
N PRO A 210 -18.65 -1.03 -10.93
CA PRO A 210 -18.79 -1.88 -12.12
C PRO A 210 -18.19 -3.28 -11.97
N PHE A 211 -17.73 -3.65 -10.79
CA PHE A 211 -17.13 -4.94 -10.43
C PHE A 211 -17.49 -5.29 -8.97
N PRO A 212 -17.45 -6.57 -8.59
CA PRO A 212 -17.64 -6.99 -7.21
C PRO A 212 -16.52 -6.49 -6.31
N VAL A 213 -16.87 -6.08 -5.08
CA VAL A 213 -15.92 -5.64 -4.06
C VAL A 213 -16.08 -6.49 -2.82
N GLY A 214 -14.96 -7.07 -2.34
CA GLY A 214 -14.85 -7.73 -1.05
C GLY A 214 -14.10 -6.84 -0.06
N PHE A 215 -14.39 -7.02 1.24
CA PHE A 215 -13.69 -6.35 2.34
C PHE A 215 -13.36 -7.36 3.44
N ILE A 216 -12.12 -7.31 3.92
CA ILE A 216 -11.65 -8.05 5.09
C ILE A 216 -11.06 -7.01 6.05
N GLY A 217 -11.66 -6.89 7.24
CA GLY A 217 -11.15 -6.05 8.33
C GLY A 217 -10.37 -6.86 9.34
N GLY A 218 -9.38 -6.23 9.99
CA GLY A 218 -8.62 -6.76 11.13
C GLY A 218 -9.18 -6.30 12.47
#